data_b414c13432d352484915e287a75ab430
#
_entry.id   b414c13432d352484915e287a75ab430
#
_cell.length_a   1.000
_cell.length_b   1.000
_cell.length_c   1.000
_cell.angle_alpha   90.00
_cell.angle_beta   90.00
_cell.angle_gamma   90.00
#
_symmetry.space_group_name_H-M   'P 1'
#
loop_
_entity.id
_entity.type
_entity.pdbx_description
1 polymer ?
#
loop_
_entity_poly.entity_id
_entity_poly.type
_entity_poly.pdbx_seq_one_letter_code
_entity_poly.pdbx_strand_id
1 'polypeptide(L)'
;MYKIETRKDKIKIVRTILEGLVLLAVLFAAIRALSISKSYEPYDPSDPAIVSGADNGFIVVSYFGVDRQGTDTLISTKQLDEQLKALHDLGYVTVSQQDILNYYQNGTALPDKALFLMFEDGRRDTALFASKILEKYNFKATILSYADKFAEKDPKFLSAKDLKNLEKNGFWELGTNGYRLSYINSYDRYGRFLGQMTSDEFVRVNQYLGRDYNHYLMDYIRDKDRIPVESRTAMEHRITQDYRYMEQIYTEQLGSVPKLYCLMHSNTGRFGNNASVSAVNAENLEDLFEINFNRDGYSYNNKGSSLYDLTRIQPQACWSTNHLLMRLWDDLPEGQKSSILFVKGSQALAEQESENWLLKSGAV
;
A
#
# COMPACT_ATOMS: atom_id res chain seq x y z
N MET A 1 38.77 48.12 9.11
CA MET A 1 39.76 47.16 9.63
C MET A 1 39.77 47.29 11.16
N TYR A 2 39.19 46.37 11.90
CA TYR A 2 39.14 46.43 13.38
C TYR A 2 40.59 46.18 13.93
N LYS A 3 41.15 47.17 14.63
CA LYS A 3 42.44 47.02 15.32
C LYS A 3 42.25 46.17 16.58
N ILE A 4 42.92 45.04 16.67
CA ILE A 4 42.95 44.17 17.85
C ILE A 4 43.88 44.80 18.86
N GLU A 5 43.36 45.61 19.80
CA GLU A 5 44.17 46.41 20.70
C GLU A 5 44.35 45.82 22.09
N THR A 6 43.49 44.90 22.52
CA THR A 6 43.51 44.37 23.88
C THR A 6 43.49 42.85 23.97
N ARG A 7 43.99 42.31 25.11
CA ARG A 7 43.92 40.86 25.41
C ARG A 7 42.45 40.35 25.43
N LYS A 8 41.51 41.20 25.82
CA LYS A 8 40.07 40.87 25.85
C LYS A 8 39.51 40.72 24.44
N ASP A 9 39.97 41.51 23.48
CA ASP A 9 39.51 41.40 22.09
C ASP A 9 40.02 40.10 21.40
N LYS A 10 41.28 39.72 21.71
CA LYS A 10 41.80 38.41 21.26
C LYS A 10 41.01 37.24 21.82
N ILE A 11 40.63 37.28 23.11
CA ILE A 11 39.81 36.23 23.72
C ILE A 11 38.42 36.17 23.09
N LYS A 12 37.78 37.33 22.82
CA LYS A 12 36.49 37.38 22.11
C LYS A 12 36.57 36.77 20.72
N ILE A 13 37.61 37.11 19.94
CA ILE A 13 37.81 36.56 18.60
C ILE A 13 38.00 35.04 18.65
N VAL A 14 38.84 34.54 19.54
CA VAL A 14 39.04 33.08 19.70
C VAL A 14 37.76 32.40 20.08
N ARG A 15 36.96 32.97 21.01
CA ARG A 15 35.64 32.44 21.39
C ARG A 15 34.70 32.42 20.19
N THR A 16 34.59 33.51 19.43
CA THR A 16 33.69 33.58 18.25
C THR A 16 34.10 32.55 17.18
N ILE A 17 35.42 32.36 16.97
CA ILE A 17 35.91 31.32 16.03
C ILE A 17 35.51 29.93 16.55
N LEU A 18 35.70 29.67 17.85
CA LEU A 18 35.35 28.38 18.44
C LEU A 18 33.83 28.10 18.32
N GLU A 19 33.00 29.10 18.64
CA GLU A 19 31.56 29.01 18.49
C GLU A 19 31.17 28.75 17.02
N GLY A 20 31.79 29.42 16.08
CA GLY A 20 31.62 29.18 14.64
C GLY A 20 31.98 27.77 14.21
N LEU A 21 33.10 27.23 14.70
CA LEU A 21 33.52 25.86 14.41
C LEU A 21 32.57 24.82 14.99
N VAL A 22 32.07 25.05 16.21
CA VAL A 22 31.05 24.17 16.83
C VAL A 22 29.75 24.18 16.03
N LEU A 23 29.28 25.35 15.60
CA LEU A 23 28.09 25.46 14.77
C LEU A 23 28.26 24.77 13.40
N LEU A 24 29.42 24.90 12.77
CA LEU A 24 29.74 24.20 11.53
C LEU A 24 29.80 22.67 11.72
N ALA A 25 30.39 22.21 12.85
CA ALA A 25 30.42 20.78 13.15
C ALA A 25 29.02 20.21 13.39
N VAL A 26 28.17 20.94 14.12
CA VAL A 26 26.76 20.57 14.35
C VAL A 26 25.98 20.55 13.03
N LEU A 27 26.16 21.58 12.20
CA LEU A 27 25.54 21.66 10.87
C LEU A 27 25.99 20.50 9.98
N PHE A 28 27.28 20.21 9.96
CA PHE A 28 27.83 19.08 9.20
C PHE A 28 27.30 17.73 9.71
N ALA A 29 27.25 17.55 11.03
CA ALA A 29 26.68 16.35 11.64
C ALA A 29 25.18 16.21 11.31
N ALA A 30 24.43 17.30 11.34
CA ALA A 30 23.02 17.33 10.96
C ALA A 30 22.82 17.00 9.46
N ILE A 31 23.61 17.61 8.58
CA ILE A 31 23.58 17.32 7.13
C ILE A 31 23.93 15.85 6.90
N ARG A 32 24.97 15.33 7.55
CA ARG A 32 25.36 13.93 7.42
C ARG A 32 24.28 12.98 7.95
N ALA A 33 23.67 13.27 9.09
CA ALA A 33 22.57 12.49 9.62
C ALA A 33 21.32 12.47 8.71
N LEU A 34 21.04 13.59 8.04
CA LEU A 34 19.98 13.70 7.04
C LEU A 34 20.33 13.05 5.69
N SER A 35 21.63 12.90 5.39
CA SER A 35 22.13 12.35 4.12
C SER A 35 22.38 10.84 4.17
N ILE A 36 22.37 10.21 5.35
CA ILE A 36 22.43 8.75 5.48
C ILE A 36 21.01 8.21 5.28
N SER A 37 20.56 8.13 4.02
CA SER A 37 19.41 7.30 3.70
C SER A 37 19.85 5.84 3.75
N LYS A 38 19.17 5.03 4.57
CA LYS A 38 19.31 3.58 4.46
C LYS A 38 18.89 3.15 3.05
N SER A 39 19.56 2.15 2.50
CA SER A 39 19.07 1.40 1.34
C SER A 39 18.42 0.11 1.84
N TYR A 40 17.42 -0.35 1.14
CA TYR A 40 16.79 -1.64 1.41
C TYR A 40 17.81 -2.77 1.22
N GLU A 41 17.85 -3.68 2.17
CA GLU A 41 18.67 -4.88 2.13
C GLU A 41 17.77 -6.09 1.83
N PRO A 42 17.83 -6.68 0.61
CA PRO A 42 17.04 -7.86 0.27
C PRO A 42 17.41 -9.04 1.17
N TYR A 43 16.44 -9.93 1.42
CA TYR A 43 16.75 -11.20 2.09
C TYR A 43 17.67 -12.07 1.21
N ASP A 44 18.44 -12.94 1.86
CA ASP A 44 19.27 -13.92 1.15
C ASP A 44 18.42 -15.15 0.80
N PRO A 45 18.14 -15.41 -0.49
CA PRO A 45 17.35 -16.57 -0.89
C PRO A 45 18.07 -17.91 -0.66
N SER A 46 19.38 -17.89 -0.36
CA SER A 46 20.17 -19.08 -0.03
C SER A 46 20.20 -19.40 1.48
N ASP A 47 19.68 -18.52 2.33
CA ASP A 47 19.60 -18.75 3.78
C ASP A 47 18.45 -19.72 4.12
N PRO A 48 18.74 -20.94 4.55
CA PRO A 48 17.70 -21.93 4.87
C PRO A 48 16.88 -21.58 6.12
N ALA A 49 17.32 -20.61 6.92
CA ALA A 49 16.54 -20.09 8.04
C ALA A 49 15.43 -19.12 7.58
N ILE A 50 15.53 -18.59 6.37
CA ILE A 50 14.55 -17.68 5.77
C ILE A 50 13.74 -18.41 4.69
N VAL A 51 14.42 -19.19 3.84
CA VAL A 51 13.83 -19.92 2.70
C VAL A 51 14.11 -21.41 2.85
N SER A 52 13.18 -22.13 3.46
CA SER A 52 13.32 -23.60 3.63
C SER A 52 13.11 -24.38 2.33
N GLY A 53 12.61 -23.76 1.29
CA GLY A 53 12.22 -24.37 0.03
C GLY A 53 10.80 -24.97 0.04
N ALA A 54 10.06 -24.84 1.13
CA ALA A 54 8.65 -25.20 1.18
C ALA A 54 7.80 -24.23 0.37
N ASP A 55 6.70 -24.71 -0.20
CA ASP A 55 5.73 -23.86 -0.91
C ASP A 55 4.72 -23.26 0.07
N ASN A 56 5.20 -22.27 0.85
CA ASN A 56 4.42 -21.66 1.92
C ASN A 56 3.51 -20.50 1.46
N GLY A 57 3.58 -20.09 0.19
CA GLY A 57 2.83 -18.93 -0.30
C GLY A 57 3.27 -17.62 0.36
N PHE A 58 2.39 -16.62 0.35
CA PHE A 58 2.65 -15.31 0.97
C PHE A 58 1.36 -14.64 1.42
N ILE A 59 1.47 -13.79 2.43
CA ILE A 59 0.38 -12.93 2.87
C ILE A 59 0.50 -11.54 2.25
N VAL A 60 -0.63 -10.88 2.04
CA VAL A 60 -0.71 -9.54 1.46
C VAL A 60 -1.48 -8.60 2.38
N VAL A 61 -0.82 -7.53 2.80
CA VAL A 61 -1.41 -6.47 3.61
C VAL A 61 -1.35 -5.16 2.82
N SER A 62 -2.49 -4.54 2.61
CA SER A 62 -2.63 -3.27 1.90
C SER A 62 -3.22 -2.21 2.81
N TYR A 63 -2.53 -1.12 3.02
CA TYR A 63 -3.02 0.02 3.79
C TYR A 63 -3.62 1.08 2.86
N PHE A 64 -4.82 1.56 3.20
CA PHE A 64 -5.46 2.64 2.44
C PHE A 64 -4.63 3.93 2.49
N GLY A 65 -4.06 4.23 3.66
CA GLY A 65 -3.17 5.37 3.84
C GLY A 65 -2.79 5.58 5.30
N VAL A 66 -1.81 6.44 5.51
CA VAL A 66 -1.25 6.73 6.84
C VAL A 66 -1.33 8.23 7.10
N ASP A 67 -1.86 8.60 8.26
CA ASP A 67 -1.85 9.97 8.78
C ASP A 67 -1.04 10.03 10.07
N ARG A 68 -0.58 11.20 10.47
CA ARG A 68 0.23 11.35 11.69
C ARG A 68 -0.48 10.82 12.93
N GLN A 69 -1.74 11.19 13.11
CA GLN A 69 -2.57 10.86 14.28
C GLN A 69 -3.63 9.79 13.98
N GLY A 70 -3.87 9.53 12.70
CA GLY A 70 -4.95 8.71 12.20
C GLY A 70 -6.25 9.50 12.03
N THR A 71 -7.14 8.93 11.23
CA THR A 71 -8.51 9.43 11.01
C THR A 71 -9.47 8.24 11.03
N ASP A 72 -10.74 8.45 10.74
CA ASP A 72 -11.72 7.35 10.64
C ASP A 72 -11.38 6.36 9.51
N THR A 73 -10.57 6.78 8.52
CA THR A 73 -10.21 5.98 7.36
C THR A 73 -8.72 5.69 7.23
N LEU A 74 -7.87 6.54 7.79
CA LEU A 74 -6.41 6.42 7.72
C LEU A 74 -5.84 5.96 9.05
N ILE A 75 -4.96 4.97 9.00
CA ILE A 75 -4.29 4.49 10.22
C ILE A 75 -3.25 5.51 10.70
N SER A 76 -3.03 5.57 12.01
CA SER A 76 -1.99 6.45 12.56
C SER A 76 -0.59 5.90 12.32
N THR A 77 0.41 6.79 12.28
CA THR A 77 1.83 6.41 12.24
C THR A 77 2.20 5.43 13.36
N LYS A 78 1.67 5.67 14.57
CA LYS A 78 1.89 4.79 15.72
C LYS A 78 1.32 3.38 15.49
N GLN A 79 0.11 3.30 14.98
CA GLN A 79 -0.57 2.02 14.72
C GLN A 79 0.14 1.24 13.60
N LEU A 80 0.59 1.92 12.54
CA LEU A 80 1.41 1.29 11.51
C LEU A 80 2.71 0.73 12.09
N ASP A 81 3.42 1.52 12.93
CA ASP A 81 4.67 1.07 13.57
C ASP A 81 4.45 -0.15 14.47
N GLU A 82 3.37 -0.18 15.26
CA GLU A 82 3.00 -1.32 16.10
C GLU A 82 2.67 -2.58 15.28
N GLN A 83 1.91 -2.43 14.18
CA GLN A 83 1.55 -3.55 13.32
C GLN A 83 2.74 -4.10 12.55
N LEU A 84 3.58 -3.24 11.94
CA LEU A 84 4.77 -3.69 11.23
C LEU A 84 5.83 -4.24 12.18
N LYS A 85 5.94 -3.68 13.41
CA LYS A 85 6.80 -4.26 14.46
C LYS A 85 6.38 -5.69 14.79
N ALA A 86 5.10 -5.93 15.00
CA ALA A 86 4.60 -7.27 15.33
C ALA A 86 4.88 -8.27 14.19
N LEU A 87 4.70 -7.88 12.94
CA LEU A 87 5.03 -8.73 11.79
C LEU A 87 6.55 -9.01 11.70
N HIS A 88 7.38 -7.99 11.93
CA HIS A 88 8.83 -8.14 11.96
C HIS A 88 9.28 -9.08 13.11
N ASP A 89 8.74 -8.89 14.32
CA ASP A 89 9.08 -9.73 15.49
C ASP A 89 8.63 -11.19 15.30
N LEU A 90 7.57 -11.42 14.52
CA LEU A 90 7.13 -12.76 14.10
C LEU A 90 7.99 -13.36 12.99
N GLY A 91 8.99 -12.64 12.49
CA GLY A 91 9.92 -13.09 11.46
C GLY A 91 9.38 -12.98 10.03
N TYR A 92 8.35 -12.18 9.78
CA TYR A 92 7.92 -11.90 8.41
C TYR A 92 8.98 -11.12 7.65
N VAL A 93 9.18 -11.53 6.39
CA VAL A 93 10.14 -10.93 5.45
C VAL A 93 9.37 -10.41 4.24
N THR A 94 9.61 -9.16 3.86
CA THR A 94 8.92 -8.60 2.69
C THR A 94 9.51 -9.12 1.39
N VAL A 95 8.61 -9.41 0.45
CA VAL A 95 8.91 -9.83 -0.92
C VAL A 95 8.58 -8.71 -1.89
N SER A 96 9.33 -8.66 -3.00
CA SER A 96 9.13 -7.70 -4.10
C SER A 96 8.10 -8.21 -5.10
N GLN A 97 7.67 -7.33 -6.03
CA GLN A 97 6.87 -7.72 -7.20
C GLN A 97 7.61 -8.78 -8.02
N GLN A 98 8.94 -8.64 -8.18
CA GLN A 98 9.74 -9.60 -8.93
C GLN A 98 9.81 -10.97 -8.23
N ASP A 99 9.84 -11.02 -6.89
CA ASP A 99 9.80 -12.29 -6.15
C ASP A 99 8.48 -13.01 -6.38
N ILE A 100 7.36 -12.29 -6.38
CA ILE A 100 6.04 -12.86 -6.72
C ILE A 100 6.04 -13.41 -8.15
N LEU A 101 6.53 -12.66 -9.13
CA LEU A 101 6.62 -13.12 -10.52
C LEU A 101 7.49 -14.38 -10.62
N ASN A 102 8.65 -14.41 -9.98
CA ASN A 102 9.54 -15.58 -9.98
C ASN A 102 8.89 -16.80 -9.32
N TYR A 103 8.12 -16.58 -8.24
CA TYR A 103 7.37 -17.65 -7.56
C TYR A 103 6.35 -18.30 -8.49
N TYR A 104 5.56 -17.53 -9.22
CA TYR A 104 4.54 -18.06 -10.14
C TYR A 104 5.12 -18.59 -11.44
N GLN A 105 6.07 -17.88 -12.05
CA GLN A 105 6.57 -18.19 -13.39
C GLN A 105 7.71 -19.22 -13.38
N ASN A 106 8.60 -19.15 -12.37
CA ASN A 106 9.82 -19.94 -12.32
C ASN A 106 9.80 -21.00 -11.20
N GLY A 107 8.77 -21.01 -10.36
CA GLY A 107 8.69 -21.90 -9.22
C GLY A 107 9.69 -21.58 -8.10
N THR A 108 10.28 -20.36 -8.09
CA THR A 108 11.23 -19.94 -7.07
C THR A 108 10.55 -19.90 -5.71
N ALA A 109 11.18 -20.49 -4.69
CA ALA A 109 10.66 -20.47 -3.33
C ALA A 109 10.70 -19.05 -2.75
N LEU A 110 9.68 -18.69 -1.98
CA LEU A 110 9.63 -17.47 -1.20
C LEU A 110 10.12 -17.72 0.24
N PRO A 111 10.41 -16.67 1.02
CA PRO A 111 10.59 -16.80 2.46
C PRO A 111 9.43 -17.55 3.12
N ASP A 112 9.71 -18.35 4.14
CA ASP A 112 8.69 -19.16 4.83
C ASP A 112 7.56 -18.29 5.43
N LYS A 113 7.89 -17.05 5.78
CA LYS A 113 6.95 -16.02 6.24
C LYS A 113 7.01 -14.83 5.29
N ALA A 114 6.63 -15.05 4.04
CA ALA A 114 6.62 -14.02 3.02
C ALA A 114 5.46 -13.04 3.22
N LEU A 115 5.77 -11.75 3.18
CA LEU A 115 4.83 -10.64 3.31
C LEU A 115 4.95 -9.72 2.10
N PHE A 116 3.85 -9.45 1.43
CA PHE A 116 3.76 -8.38 0.43
C PHE A 116 3.00 -7.19 0.99
N LEU A 117 3.65 -6.03 1.04
CA LEU A 117 3.06 -4.80 1.58
C LEU A 117 2.67 -3.85 0.45
N MET A 118 1.48 -3.26 0.58
CA MET A 118 0.99 -2.21 -0.33
C MET A 118 0.45 -1.01 0.46
N PHE A 119 0.55 0.16 -0.17
CA PHE A 119 -0.11 1.40 0.27
C PHE A 119 -0.88 1.97 -0.91
N GLU A 120 -2.16 2.22 -0.73
CA GLU A 120 -3.05 2.67 -1.79
C GLU A 120 -3.14 4.20 -1.88
N ASP A 121 -3.86 4.72 -2.89
CA ASP A 121 -4.23 6.12 -3.07
C ASP A 121 -3.07 7.10 -3.43
N GLY A 122 -1.81 6.68 -3.40
CA GLY A 122 -0.68 7.53 -3.80
C GLY A 122 -0.51 8.82 -3.00
N ARG A 123 -0.87 8.81 -1.72
CA ARG A 123 -0.84 9.99 -0.83
C ARG A 123 0.59 10.32 -0.40
N ARG A 124 0.89 11.62 -0.38
CA ARG A 124 2.19 12.15 0.05
C ARG A 124 2.47 11.91 1.55
N ASP A 125 1.47 12.10 2.41
CA ASP A 125 1.55 11.85 3.84
C ASP A 125 1.84 10.36 4.14
N THR A 126 1.19 9.45 3.43
CA THR A 126 1.45 8.01 3.52
C THR A 126 2.92 7.70 3.22
N ALA A 127 3.47 8.17 2.11
CA ALA A 127 4.87 7.96 1.77
C ALA A 127 5.82 8.56 2.82
N LEU A 128 5.52 9.78 3.30
CA LEU A 128 6.33 10.48 4.31
C LEU A 128 6.40 9.72 5.64
N PHE A 129 5.26 9.23 6.13
CA PHE A 129 5.20 8.57 7.44
C PHE A 129 5.60 7.10 7.38
N ALA A 130 5.23 6.38 6.33
CA ALA A 130 5.57 4.97 6.19
C ALA A 130 7.05 4.74 5.88
N SER A 131 7.73 5.62 5.11
CA SER A 131 9.13 5.41 4.73
C SER A 131 10.06 5.14 5.91
N LYS A 132 9.95 5.93 6.98
CA LYS A 132 10.79 5.75 8.18
C LYS A 132 10.52 4.43 8.93
N ILE A 133 9.30 3.95 8.87
CA ILE A 133 8.89 2.70 9.50
C ILE A 133 9.39 1.52 8.65
N LEU A 134 9.29 1.62 7.32
CA LEU A 134 9.87 0.64 6.40
C LEU A 134 11.39 0.55 6.57
N GLU A 135 12.09 1.69 6.64
CA GLU A 135 13.54 1.74 6.93
C GLU A 135 13.90 1.12 8.28
N LYS A 136 13.06 1.29 9.30
CA LYS A 136 13.26 0.77 10.65
C LYS A 136 13.26 -0.76 10.69
N TYR A 137 12.34 -1.38 9.98
CA TYR A 137 12.15 -2.84 9.96
C TYR A 137 12.75 -3.51 8.73
N ASN A 138 13.42 -2.76 7.87
CA ASN A 138 13.89 -3.23 6.57
C ASN A 138 12.80 -3.91 5.75
N PHE A 139 11.61 -3.30 5.70
CA PHE A 139 10.49 -3.76 4.92
C PHE A 139 10.35 -3.00 3.61
N LYS A 140 10.16 -3.74 2.52
CA LYS A 140 9.83 -3.20 1.20
C LYS A 140 8.32 -3.13 1.03
N ALA A 141 7.82 -2.12 0.32
CA ALA A 141 6.41 -1.97 0.00
C ALA A 141 6.18 -1.43 -1.41
N THR A 142 5.01 -1.71 -1.97
CA THR A 142 4.52 -1.09 -3.21
C THR A 142 3.58 0.06 -2.87
N ILE A 143 3.83 1.24 -3.46
CA ILE A 143 2.90 2.36 -3.40
C ILE A 143 2.09 2.44 -4.68
N LEU A 144 0.77 2.47 -4.54
CA LEU A 144 -0.17 2.57 -5.65
C LEU A 144 -0.58 4.03 -5.85
N SER A 145 -0.72 4.46 -7.08
CA SER A 145 -1.13 5.83 -7.42
C SER A 145 -2.19 5.85 -8.50
N TYR A 146 -2.90 6.97 -8.62
CA TYR A 146 -3.82 7.25 -9.72
C TYR A 146 -3.15 8.14 -10.76
N ALA A 147 -3.34 7.82 -12.05
CA ALA A 147 -2.71 8.56 -13.13
C ALA A 147 -3.26 10.00 -13.27
N ASP A 148 -4.55 10.25 -13.01
CA ASP A 148 -5.17 11.58 -13.07
C ASP A 148 -4.53 12.58 -12.11
N LYS A 149 -4.02 12.11 -10.96
CA LYS A 149 -3.41 12.96 -9.93
C LYS A 149 -2.10 13.63 -10.36
N PHE A 150 -1.44 13.12 -11.40
CA PHE A 150 -0.23 13.76 -11.93
C PHE A 150 -0.50 15.10 -12.63
N ALA A 151 -1.67 15.24 -13.24
CA ALA A 151 -2.08 16.48 -13.93
C ALA A 151 -2.62 17.55 -12.95
N GLU A 152 -3.30 17.13 -11.89
CA GLU A 152 -4.00 18.02 -10.96
C GLU A 152 -3.07 18.85 -10.08
N LYS A 153 -1.82 18.41 -9.88
CA LYS A 153 -0.81 19.05 -8.99
C LYS A 153 -1.33 19.24 -7.56
N ASP A 154 -2.25 18.40 -7.11
CA ASP A 154 -2.75 18.42 -5.75
C ASP A 154 -1.61 18.05 -4.79
N PRO A 155 -1.25 18.92 -3.83
CA PRO A 155 -0.16 18.65 -2.88
C PRO A 155 -0.42 17.45 -1.97
N LYS A 156 -1.64 16.97 -1.90
CA LYS A 156 -2.04 15.77 -1.14
C LYS A 156 -1.46 14.49 -1.76
N PHE A 157 -1.30 14.46 -3.08
CA PHE A 157 -0.84 13.28 -3.81
C PHE A 157 0.62 13.39 -4.26
N LEU A 158 1.24 12.23 -4.48
CA LEU A 158 2.58 12.12 -5.02
C LEU A 158 2.58 12.49 -6.51
N SER A 159 3.52 13.33 -6.91
CA SER A 159 3.80 13.56 -8.32
C SER A 159 4.64 12.42 -8.91
N ALA A 160 4.71 12.32 -10.23
CA ALA A 160 5.59 11.38 -10.91
C ALA A 160 7.07 11.53 -10.49
N LYS A 161 7.53 12.76 -10.21
CA LYS A 161 8.87 13.02 -9.68
C LYS A 161 9.05 12.45 -8.27
N ASP A 162 8.04 12.56 -7.41
CA ASP A 162 8.10 12.02 -6.06
C ASP A 162 8.18 10.49 -6.09
N LEU A 163 7.37 9.84 -6.94
CA LEU A 163 7.38 8.39 -7.14
C LEU A 163 8.76 7.91 -7.61
N LYS A 164 9.35 8.54 -8.64
CA LYS A 164 10.73 8.22 -9.08
C LYS A 164 11.78 8.42 -7.98
N ASN A 165 11.55 9.34 -7.04
CA ASN A 165 12.47 9.54 -5.93
C ASN A 165 12.31 8.47 -4.84
N LEU A 166 11.09 7.96 -4.61
CA LEU A 166 10.83 6.91 -3.62
C LEU A 166 11.53 5.60 -3.98
N GLU A 167 11.61 5.25 -5.26
CA GLU A 167 12.28 4.02 -5.70
C GLU A 167 13.79 3.98 -5.43
N LYS A 168 14.45 5.15 -5.31
CA LYS A 168 15.93 5.25 -5.27
C LYS A 168 16.59 4.53 -4.11
N ASN A 169 15.93 4.40 -2.98
CA ASN A 169 16.47 3.72 -1.80
C ASN A 169 16.08 2.24 -1.70
N GLY A 170 15.27 1.76 -2.65
CA GLY A 170 14.86 0.37 -2.78
C GLY A 170 13.75 -0.08 -1.82
N PHE A 171 13.29 0.77 -0.90
CA PHE A 171 12.18 0.44 0.01
C PHE A 171 10.82 0.48 -0.68
N TRP A 172 10.70 1.19 -1.79
CA TRP A 172 9.45 1.37 -2.50
C TRP A 172 9.52 0.80 -3.92
N GLU A 173 8.45 0.15 -4.31
CA GLU A 173 8.12 -0.20 -5.69
C GLU A 173 6.85 0.54 -6.09
N LEU A 174 6.63 0.71 -7.39
CA LEU A 174 5.45 1.40 -7.91
C LEU A 174 4.40 0.41 -8.37
N GLY A 175 3.16 0.75 -8.09
CA GLY A 175 1.96 0.12 -8.61
C GLY A 175 0.92 1.17 -8.99
N THR A 176 -0.25 0.74 -9.44
CA THR A 176 -1.33 1.66 -9.81
C THR A 176 -2.69 1.21 -9.30
N ASN A 177 -3.52 2.19 -8.92
CA ASN A 177 -4.97 2.03 -8.71
C ASN A 177 -5.78 2.36 -9.98
N GLY A 178 -5.13 2.58 -11.11
CA GLY A 178 -5.75 2.90 -12.39
C GLY A 178 -5.71 4.38 -12.76
N TYR A 179 -6.62 4.77 -13.64
CA TYR A 179 -6.68 6.16 -14.09
C TYR A 179 -7.16 7.09 -12.98
N ARG A 180 -8.33 6.80 -12.42
CA ARG A 180 -9.01 7.65 -11.43
C ARG A 180 -9.98 6.86 -10.56
N LEU A 181 -10.31 7.39 -9.38
CA LEU A 181 -11.39 6.89 -8.56
C LEU A 181 -12.68 7.64 -8.89
N SER A 182 -13.63 6.95 -9.51
CA SER A 182 -14.94 7.49 -9.87
C SER A 182 -16.02 6.43 -9.67
N TYR A 183 -17.20 6.87 -9.30
CA TYR A 183 -18.35 6.01 -9.03
C TYR A 183 -19.49 6.31 -9.98
N ILE A 184 -20.27 5.28 -10.29
CA ILE A 184 -21.48 5.34 -11.11
C ILE A 184 -22.63 4.68 -10.39
N ASN A 185 -23.85 4.90 -10.88
CA ASN A 185 -25.07 4.28 -10.38
C ASN A 185 -25.30 4.55 -8.88
N SER A 186 -24.94 5.74 -8.43
CA SER A 186 -24.99 6.08 -7.01
C SER A 186 -26.39 6.50 -6.60
N TYR A 187 -26.83 6.01 -5.43
CA TYR A 187 -28.09 6.36 -4.80
C TYR A 187 -27.87 6.83 -3.37
N ASP A 188 -28.67 7.78 -2.92
CA ASP A 188 -28.69 8.12 -1.50
C ASP A 188 -29.46 7.06 -0.67
N ARG A 189 -29.36 7.17 0.67
CA ARG A 189 -30.03 6.24 1.60
C ARG A 189 -31.56 6.21 1.48
N TYR A 190 -32.15 7.17 0.78
CA TYR A 190 -33.57 7.27 0.52
C TYR A 190 -33.96 6.74 -0.86
N GLY A 191 -32.99 6.20 -1.62
CA GLY A 191 -33.21 5.64 -2.96
C GLY A 191 -33.25 6.71 -4.08
N ARG A 192 -32.84 7.94 -3.80
CA ARG A 192 -32.77 8.98 -4.82
C ARG A 192 -31.49 8.82 -5.64
N PHE A 193 -31.64 8.82 -6.96
CA PHE A 193 -30.54 8.68 -7.89
C PHE A 193 -29.64 9.93 -7.91
N LEU A 194 -28.35 9.72 -7.76
CA LEU A 194 -27.31 10.75 -7.78
C LEU A 194 -26.42 10.68 -9.03
N GLY A 195 -26.43 9.51 -9.70
CA GLY A 195 -25.68 9.29 -10.94
C GLY A 195 -24.20 9.02 -10.73
N GLN A 196 -23.36 9.69 -11.52
CA GLN A 196 -21.91 9.59 -11.45
C GLN A 196 -21.33 10.56 -10.43
N MET A 197 -20.27 10.14 -9.72
CA MET A 197 -19.55 10.95 -8.74
C MET A 197 -18.05 10.78 -8.87
N THR A 198 -17.32 11.87 -8.69
CA THR A 198 -15.87 11.87 -8.46
C THR A 198 -15.57 11.38 -7.03
N SER A 199 -14.30 11.05 -6.77
CA SER A 199 -13.84 10.70 -5.42
C SER A 199 -14.14 11.80 -4.39
N ASP A 200 -13.95 13.06 -4.74
CA ASP A 200 -14.18 14.18 -3.85
C ASP A 200 -15.67 14.40 -3.53
N GLU A 201 -16.53 14.24 -4.52
CA GLU A 201 -17.99 14.27 -4.31
C GLU A 201 -18.43 13.11 -3.42
N PHE A 202 -17.92 11.90 -3.67
CA PHE A 202 -18.19 10.73 -2.86
C PHE A 202 -17.82 10.94 -1.39
N VAL A 203 -16.62 11.44 -1.10
CA VAL A 203 -16.17 11.70 0.28
C VAL A 203 -17.08 12.68 1.01
N ARG A 204 -17.62 13.71 0.31
CA ARG A 204 -18.52 14.70 0.93
C ARG A 204 -19.89 14.15 1.29
N VAL A 205 -20.37 13.13 0.58
CA VAL A 205 -21.73 12.62 0.72
C VAL A 205 -21.80 11.17 1.16
N ASN A 206 -20.69 10.47 1.35
CA ASN A 206 -20.62 9.04 1.63
C ASN A 206 -21.52 8.61 2.81
N GLN A 207 -21.61 9.42 3.86
CA GLN A 207 -22.49 9.16 5.01
C GLN A 207 -23.99 9.17 4.67
N TYR A 208 -24.37 9.79 3.55
CA TYR A 208 -25.76 9.87 3.09
C TYR A 208 -26.08 8.89 1.95
N LEU A 209 -25.05 8.20 1.43
CA LEU A 209 -25.23 7.23 0.36
C LEU A 209 -25.94 5.97 0.86
N GLY A 210 -26.70 5.35 -0.03
CA GLY A 210 -27.05 3.94 0.06
C GLY A 210 -25.81 3.09 -0.22
N ARG A 211 -25.95 1.77 -0.12
CA ARG A 211 -24.88 0.84 -0.53
C ARG A 211 -24.88 0.57 -2.04
N ASP A 212 -25.78 1.19 -2.78
CA ASP A 212 -25.93 1.05 -4.23
C ASP A 212 -25.08 2.10 -4.95
N TYR A 213 -23.86 1.73 -5.23
CA TYR A 213 -22.94 2.43 -6.15
C TYR A 213 -21.89 1.44 -6.65
N ASN A 214 -21.36 1.70 -7.82
CA ASN A 214 -20.31 0.89 -8.43
C ASN A 214 -19.11 1.76 -8.79
N HIS A 215 -17.93 1.17 -8.80
CA HIS A 215 -16.78 1.79 -9.44
C HIS A 215 -17.06 1.97 -10.96
N TYR A 216 -16.53 3.05 -11.55
CA TYR A 216 -16.71 3.39 -12.96
C TYR A 216 -16.40 2.25 -13.94
N LEU A 217 -15.46 1.37 -13.60
CA LEU A 217 -15.05 0.23 -14.43
C LEU A 217 -15.86 -1.04 -14.17
N MET A 218 -16.84 -1.05 -13.23
CA MET A 218 -17.40 -2.30 -12.70
C MET A 218 -18.85 -2.57 -13.06
N ASP A 219 -19.51 -1.67 -13.78
CA ASP A 219 -20.88 -1.88 -14.25
C ASP A 219 -21.15 -1.06 -15.53
N TYR A 220 -22.31 -1.29 -16.14
CA TYR A 220 -22.91 -0.38 -17.08
C TYR A 220 -23.35 0.90 -16.39
N ILE A 221 -23.26 2.03 -17.10
CA ILE A 221 -23.92 3.27 -16.63
C ILE A 221 -25.43 3.08 -16.76
N ARG A 222 -26.15 3.35 -15.68
CA ARG A 222 -27.61 3.17 -15.57
C ARG A 222 -28.31 4.49 -15.29
N ASP A 223 -29.59 4.55 -15.67
CA ASP A 223 -30.46 5.67 -15.30
C ASP A 223 -31.05 5.48 -13.88
N LYS A 224 -31.93 6.40 -13.50
CA LYS A 224 -32.65 6.39 -12.21
C LYS A 224 -33.53 5.15 -11.98
N ASP A 225 -33.94 4.48 -13.04
CA ASP A 225 -34.75 3.26 -13.01
C ASP A 225 -33.86 1.99 -13.10
N ARG A 226 -32.53 2.14 -12.97
CA ARG A 226 -31.50 1.08 -13.02
C ARG A 226 -31.37 0.40 -14.39
N ILE A 227 -31.88 1.05 -15.45
CA ILE A 227 -31.78 0.55 -16.81
C ILE A 227 -30.46 1.03 -17.42
N PRO A 228 -29.66 0.13 -18.06
CA PRO A 228 -28.45 0.54 -18.78
C PRO A 228 -28.74 1.59 -19.85
N VAL A 229 -28.00 2.69 -19.85
CA VAL A 229 -28.10 3.76 -20.84
C VAL A 229 -27.00 3.69 -21.91
N GLU A 230 -26.13 2.71 -21.82
CA GLU A 230 -25.10 2.41 -22.80
C GLU A 230 -25.25 0.99 -23.37
N SER A 231 -24.85 0.79 -24.61
CA SER A 231 -24.76 -0.54 -25.22
C SER A 231 -23.54 -1.29 -24.66
N ARG A 232 -23.46 -2.61 -24.90
CA ARG A 232 -22.29 -3.42 -24.57
C ARG A 232 -21.02 -2.83 -25.18
N THR A 233 -21.02 -2.51 -26.47
CA THR A 233 -19.87 -1.93 -27.16
C THR A 233 -19.46 -0.57 -26.58
N ALA A 234 -20.42 0.26 -26.19
CA ALA A 234 -20.14 1.54 -25.56
C ALA A 234 -19.49 1.37 -24.18
N MET A 235 -19.95 0.41 -23.38
CA MET A 235 -19.37 0.04 -22.09
C MET A 235 -17.94 -0.50 -22.27
N GLU A 236 -17.72 -1.44 -23.17
CA GLU A 236 -16.40 -2.00 -23.47
C GLU A 236 -15.42 -0.89 -23.91
N HIS A 237 -15.85 -0.01 -24.81
CA HIS A 237 -15.04 1.14 -25.23
C HIS A 237 -14.72 2.08 -24.09
N ARG A 238 -15.70 2.41 -23.24
CA ARG A 238 -15.52 3.30 -22.09
C ARG A 238 -14.49 2.75 -21.09
N ILE A 239 -14.59 1.46 -20.76
CA ILE A 239 -13.66 0.78 -19.85
C ILE A 239 -12.25 0.75 -20.45
N THR A 240 -12.11 0.28 -21.68
CA THR A 240 -10.80 0.23 -22.36
C THR A 240 -10.18 1.62 -22.51
N GLN A 241 -10.97 2.65 -22.80
CA GLN A 241 -10.49 4.03 -22.90
C GLN A 241 -9.93 4.57 -21.57
N ASP A 242 -10.51 4.19 -20.43
CA ASP A 242 -10.02 4.57 -19.10
C ASP A 242 -8.62 3.94 -18.84
N TYR A 243 -8.42 2.65 -19.20
CA TYR A 243 -7.12 2.00 -19.17
C TYR A 243 -6.09 2.66 -20.10
N ARG A 244 -6.50 3.06 -21.32
CA ARG A 244 -5.60 3.74 -22.27
C ARG A 244 -5.18 5.14 -21.82
N TYR A 245 -6.06 5.90 -21.18
CA TYR A 245 -5.68 7.18 -20.55
C TYR A 245 -4.67 6.98 -19.44
N MET A 246 -4.86 5.99 -18.60
CA MET A 246 -3.88 5.62 -17.58
C MET A 246 -2.53 5.25 -18.21
N GLU A 247 -2.51 4.36 -19.19
CA GLU A 247 -1.31 3.90 -19.91
C GLU A 247 -0.53 5.09 -20.48
N GLN A 248 -1.23 5.98 -21.19
CA GLN A 248 -0.62 7.16 -21.79
C GLN A 248 0.07 8.02 -20.73
N ILE A 249 -0.63 8.35 -19.65
CA ILE A 249 -0.10 9.23 -18.60
C ILE A 249 1.09 8.60 -17.89
N TYR A 250 1.02 7.33 -17.52
CA TYR A 250 2.16 6.65 -16.88
C TYR A 250 3.36 6.59 -17.81
N THR A 251 3.16 6.24 -19.09
CA THR A 251 4.24 6.20 -20.06
C THR A 251 4.88 7.57 -20.26
N GLU A 252 4.09 8.64 -20.39
CA GLU A 252 4.60 10.00 -20.54
C GLU A 252 5.33 10.50 -19.27
N GLN A 253 4.82 10.20 -18.08
CA GLN A 253 5.31 10.76 -16.82
C GLN A 253 6.38 9.91 -16.14
N LEU A 254 6.26 8.59 -16.18
CA LEU A 254 7.18 7.66 -15.55
C LEU A 254 8.09 6.93 -16.53
N GLY A 255 7.72 6.81 -17.79
CA GLY A 255 8.44 6.09 -18.84
C GLY A 255 7.85 4.70 -19.13
N SER A 256 7.03 4.16 -18.22
CA SER A 256 6.30 2.90 -18.40
C SER A 256 5.12 2.82 -17.43
N VAL A 257 4.18 1.94 -17.73
CA VAL A 257 3.11 1.56 -16.79
C VAL A 257 3.71 0.70 -15.66
N PRO A 258 3.33 0.92 -14.39
CA PRO A 258 3.68 0.00 -13.30
C PRO A 258 3.15 -1.42 -13.56
N LYS A 259 3.92 -2.44 -13.18
CA LYS A 259 3.56 -3.84 -13.41
C LYS A 259 2.37 -4.35 -12.61
N LEU A 260 2.08 -3.71 -11.49
CA LEU A 260 1.06 -4.12 -10.54
C LEU A 260 -0.15 -3.19 -10.58
N TYR A 261 -1.32 -3.80 -10.75
CA TYR A 261 -2.62 -3.14 -10.69
C TYR A 261 -3.42 -3.59 -9.46
N CYS A 262 -4.17 -2.68 -8.89
CA CYS A 262 -5.09 -2.96 -7.81
C CYS A 262 -6.25 -1.95 -7.82
N LEU A 263 -7.43 -2.37 -8.24
CA LEU A 263 -8.58 -1.47 -8.26
C LEU A 263 -9.08 -1.20 -6.83
N MET A 264 -9.06 0.06 -6.43
CA MET A 264 -9.53 0.46 -5.11
C MET A 264 -11.05 0.34 -5.00
N HIS A 265 -11.53 -0.10 -3.85
CA HIS A 265 -12.95 -0.27 -3.54
C HIS A 265 -13.72 -1.20 -4.47
N SER A 266 -13.05 -2.02 -5.26
CA SER A 266 -13.68 -2.96 -6.18
C SER A 266 -12.78 -4.13 -6.53
N ASN A 267 -13.32 -5.11 -7.23
CA ASN A 267 -12.62 -6.26 -7.77
C ASN A 267 -12.81 -6.31 -9.29
N THR A 268 -11.75 -6.60 -10.04
CA THR A 268 -11.74 -6.56 -11.52
C THR A 268 -11.93 -7.91 -12.16
N GLY A 269 -12.14 -8.95 -11.67
CA GLY A 269 -12.29 -10.27 -12.29
C GLY A 269 -13.65 -10.88 -11.99
N ARG A 270 -13.64 -12.06 -11.37
CA ARG A 270 -14.84 -12.86 -11.05
C ARG A 270 -15.96 -12.12 -10.32
N PHE A 271 -15.64 -11.06 -9.64
CA PHE A 271 -16.52 -10.31 -8.76
C PHE A 271 -17.20 -9.14 -9.46
N GLY A 272 -17.02 -8.99 -10.77
CA GLY A 272 -17.79 -8.02 -11.56
C GLY A 272 -19.27 -8.35 -11.53
N ASN A 273 -20.10 -7.32 -11.44
CA ASN A 273 -21.55 -7.47 -11.43
C ASN A 273 -22.11 -8.05 -12.75
N ASN A 274 -21.28 -8.08 -13.79
CA ASN A 274 -21.66 -8.53 -15.12
C ASN A 274 -20.50 -9.22 -15.84
N ALA A 275 -20.75 -10.36 -16.45
CA ALA A 275 -19.74 -11.14 -17.14
C ALA A 275 -19.03 -10.37 -18.28
N SER A 276 -19.75 -9.50 -19.00
CA SER A 276 -19.18 -8.66 -20.05
C SER A 276 -18.22 -7.60 -19.48
N VAL A 277 -18.58 -7.03 -18.33
CA VAL A 277 -17.73 -6.05 -17.63
C VAL A 277 -16.46 -6.71 -17.10
N SER A 278 -16.59 -7.90 -16.51
CA SER A 278 -15.42 -8.68 -16.05
C SER A 278 -14.49 -9.07 -17.21
N ALA A 279 -15.05 -9.47 -18.36
CA ALA A 279 -14.25 -9.86 -19.52
C ALA A 279 -13.41 -8.71 -20.07
N VAL A 280 -13.97 -7.51 -20.26
CA VAL A 280 -13.22 -6.36 -20.76
C VAL A 280 -12.16 -5.87 -19.77
N ASN A 281 -12.43 -5.95 -18.45
CA ASN A 281 -11.39 -5.66 -17.47
C ASN A 281 -10.26 -6.68 -17.51
N ALA A 282 -10.57 -7.99 -17.58
CA ALA A 282 -9.56 -9.04 -17.65
C ALA A 282 -8.65 -8.87 -18.89
N GLU A 283 -9.22 -8.58 -20.06
CA GLU A 283 -8.47 -8.34 -21.30
C GLU A 283 -7.49 -7.16 -21.15
N ASN A 284 -7.94 -6.02 -20.59
CA ASN A 284 -7.04 -4.88 -20.37
C ASN A 284 -5.99 -5.14 -19.29
N LEU A 285 -6.33 -5.93 -18.24
CA LEU A 285 -5.37 -6.31 -17.21
C LEU A 285 -4.26 -7.19 -17.75
N GLU A 286 -4.59 -8.21 -18.54
CA GLU A 286 -3.61 -9.11 -19.14
C GLU A 286 -2.73 -8.41 -20.18
N ASP A 287 -3.25 -7.38 -20.88
CA ASP A 287 -2.50 -6.58 -21.85
C ASP A 287 -1.48 -5.62 -21.18
N LEU A 288 -1.81 -5.03 -20.05
CA LEU A 288 -1.07 -3.92 -19.46
C LEU A 288 -0.25 -4.27 -18.21
N PHE A 289 -0.62 -5.32 -17.48
CA PHE A 289 -0.04 -5.62 -16.17
C PHE A 289 0.47 -7.04 -16.06
N GLU A 290 1.38 -7.25 -15.10
CA GLU A 290 1.90 -8.59 -14.78
C GLU A 290 1.24 -9.15 -13.51
N ILE A 291 0.72 -8.29 -12.62
CA ILE A 291 0.12 -8.64 -11.32
C ILE A 291 -1.16 -7.84 -11.11
N ASN A 292 -2.24 -8.49 -10.68
CA ASN A 292 -3.46 -7.82 -10.24
C ASN A 292 -3.94 -8.32 -8.88
N PHE A 293 -4.28 -7.40 -7.97
CA PHE A 293 -4.86 -7.69 -6.67
C PHE A 293 -6.33 -7.28 -6.61
N ASN A 294 -7.17 -8.19 -6.14
CA ASN A 294 -8.57 -7.97 -5.84
C ASN A 294 -8.78 -7.72 -4.33
N ARG A 295 -9.90 -7.09 -3.96
CA ARG A 295 -10.31 -6.88 -2.58
C ARG A 295 -11.40 -7.88 -2.21
N ASP A 296 -11.03 -9.03 -1.71
CA ASP A 296 -11.99 -10.02 -1.21
C ASP A 296 -11.90 -10.26 0.32
N GLY A 297 -10.96 -9.54 1.00
CA GLY A 297 -10.78 -9.63 2.44
C GLY A 297 -10.01 -10.86 2.90
N TYR A 298 -9.22 -11.46 2.03
CA TYR A 298 -8.38 -12.62 2.28
C TYR A 298 -6.92 -12.27 2.05
N SER A 299 -6.03 -12.61 2.98
CA SER A 299 -4.63 -12.18 2.92
C SER A 299 -3.68 -13.18 2.26
N TYR A 300 -4.00 -14.47 2.28
CA TYR A 300 -3.08 -15.52 1.85
C TYR A 300 -3.22 -15.87 0.37
N ASN A 301 -2.09 -15.98 -0.31
CA ASN A 301 -1.96 -16.36 -1.71
C ASN A 301 -0.91 -17.46 -1.89
N ASN A 302 -1.16 -18.37 -2.82
CA ASN A 302 -0.23 -19.42 -3.21
C ASN A 302 -0.35 -19.74 -4.72
N LYS A 303 0.37 -20.75 -5.20
CA LYS A 303 0.35 -21.18 -6.62
C LYS A 303 -1.02 -21.61 -7.15
N GLY A 304 -1.99 -21.82 -6.27
CA GLY A 304 -3.38 -22.10 -6.68
C GLY A 304 -4.13 -20.86 -7.15
N SER A 305 -3.65 -19.65 -6.87
CA SER A 305 -4.22 -18.39 -7.34
C SER A 305 -3.62 -17.97 -8.68
N SER A 306 -4.39 -17.27 -9.51
CA SER A 306 -3.86 -16.58 -10.70
C SER A 306 -3.14 -15.30 -10.30
N LEU A 307 -2.06 -14.94 -11.01
CA LEU A 307 -1.41 -13.61 -10.88
C LEU A 307 -2.37 -12.43 -11.11
N TYR A 308 -3.47 -12.66 -11.82
CA TYR A 308 -4.50 -11.66 -12.10
C TYR A 308 -5.67 -11.69 -11.13
N ASP A 309 -5.66 -12.58 -10.12
CA ASP A 309 -6.72 -12.74 -9.13
C ASP A 309 -6.13 -12.96 -7.71
N LEU A 310 -5.07 -12.23 -7.40
CA LEU A 310 -4.47 -12.24 -6.06
C LEU A 310 -5.34 -11.46 -5.09
N THR A 311 -5.27 -11.85 -3.82
CA THR A 311 -6.10 -11.30 -2.76
C THR A 311 -5.28 -10.52 -1.74
N ARG A 312 -5.92 -9.58 -1.04
CA ARG A 312 -5.29 -8.78 0.00
C ARG A 312 -6.24 -8.48 1.15
N ILE A 313 -5.70 -8.38 2.33
CA ILE A 313 -6.42 -7.82 3.47
C ILE A 313 -6.11 -6.32 3.59
N GLN A 314 -7.13 -5.52 3.91
CA GLN A 314 -6.97 -4.09 4.11
C GLN A 314 -7.30 -3.72 5.57
N PRO A 315 -6.27 -3.55 6.44
CA PRO A 315 -6.49 -3.15 7.81
C PRO A 315 -7.23 -1.82 7.89
N GLN A 316 -8.32 -1.79 8.65
CA GLN A 316 -9.11 -0.58 8.88
C GLN A 316 -8.48 0.26 9.99
N ALA A 317 -8.76 1.57 10.00
CA ALA A 317 -8.23 2.50 11.01
C ALA A 317 -8.59 2.09 12.45
N CYS A 318 -9.68 1.37 12.66
CA CYS A 318 -10.11 0.87 13.97
C CYS A 318 -9.45 -0.46 14.39
N TRP A 319 -8.68 -1.13 13.51
CA TRP A 319 -8.10 -2.42 13.84
C TRP A 319 -6.91 -2.29 14.77
N SER A 320 -6.94 -2.99 15.89
CA SER A 320 -5.75 -3.18 16.72
C SER A 320 -4.73 -4.11 16.04
N THR A 321 -3.50 -4.13 16.54
CA THR A 321 -2.47 -5.07 16.09
C THR A 321 -2.96 -6.52 16.22
N ASN A 322 -3.60 -6.87 17.34
CA ASN A 322 -4.13 -8.23 17.53
C ASN A 322 -5.23 -8.56 16.54
N HIS A 323 -6.10 -7.60 16.18
CA HIS A 323 -7.12 -7.85 15.16
C HIS A 323 -6.46 -8.18 13.80
N LEU A 324 -5.43 -7.43 13.40
CA LEU A 324 -4.68 -7.75 12.19
C LEU A 324 -4.07 -9.16 12.26
N LEU A 325 -3.38 -9.49 13.36
CA LEU A 325 -2.73 -10.78 13.52
C LEU A 325 -3.74 -11.93 13.50
N MET A 326 -4.90 -11.78 14.15
CA MET A 326 -5.97 -12.79 14.11
C MET A 326 -6.49 -13.00 12.69
N ARG A 327 -6.71 -11.91 11.92
CA ARG A 327 -7.16 -12.01 10.53
C ARG A 327 -6.14 -12.72 9.64
N LEU A 328 -4.84 -12.41 9.82
CA LEU A 328 -3.78 -13.11 9.11
C LEU A 328 -3.70 -14.59 9.50
N TRP A 329 -3.84 -14.88 10.79
CA TRP A 329 -3.83 -16.26 11.29
C TRP A 329 -5.00 -17.09 10.76
N ASP A 330 -6.21 -16.50 10.70
CA ASP A 330 -7.40 -17.16 10.13
C ASP A 330 -7.17 -17.57 8.66
N ASP A 331 -6.48 -16.74 7.89
CA ASP A 331 -6.26 -16.93 6.46
C ASP A 331 -5.13 -17.93 6.15
N LEU A 332 -4.24 -18.22 7.12
CA LEU A 332 -3.11 -19.14 6.92
C LEU A 332 -3.57 -20.61 6.84
N PRO A 333 -2.89 -21.45 6.04
CA PRO A 333 -3.07 -22.89 6.08
C PRO A 333 -2.79 -23.47 7.48
N GLU A 334 -3.50 -24.55 7.87
CA GLU A 334 -3.38 -25.17 9.19
C GLU A 334 -1.93 -25.46 9.62
N GLY A 335 -1.07 -25.90 8.70
CA GLY A 335 0.34 -26.18 8.99
C GLY A 335 1.19 -24.96 9.31
N GLN A 336 0.69 -23.74 9.07
CA GLN A 336 1.40 -22.47 9.29
C GLN A 336 0.82 -21.65 10.47
N LYS A 337 -0.31 -22.08 11.03
CA LYS A 337 -1.03 -21.32 12.06
C LYS A 337 -0.33 -21.21 13.42
N SER A 338 0.60 -22.12 13.74
CA SER A 338 1.26 -22.20 15.04
C SER A 338 2.26 -21.07 15.34
N SER A 339 2.53 -20.19 14.40
CA SER A 339 3.64 -19.22 14.48
C SER A 339 3.23 -17.79 14.80
N ILE A 340 1.96 -17.51 15.11
CA ILE A 340 1.50 -16.15 15.44
C ILE A 340 1.36 -15.95 16.94
N LEU A 341 2.01 -14.88 17.43
CA LEU A 341 1.91 -14.40 18.80
C LEU A 341 1.05 -13.13 18.85
N PHE A 342 0.23 -13.00 19.89
CA PHE A 342 -0.60 -11.83 20.08
C PHE A 342 0.08 -10.80 20.97
N VAL A 343 -0.30 -9.55 20.77
CA VAL A 343 0.12 -8.40 21.56
C VAL A 343 -1.05 -7.94 22.43
N LYS A 344 -0.84 -7.73 23.72
CA LYS A 344 -1.84 -7.20 24.64
C LYS A 344 -1.74 -5.68 24.68
N GLY A 345 -2.65 -4.99 24.00
CA GLY A 345 -2.49 -3.57 23.75
C GLY A 345 -1.19 -3.34 22.96
N SER A 346 -0.24 -2.60 23.54
CA SER A 346 1.10 -2.40 22.96
C SER A 346 2.15 -3.37 23.54
N GLN A 347 1.76 -4.39 24.30
CA GLN A 347 2.67 -5.29 24.99
C GLN A 347 2.55 -6.72 24.43
N ALA A 348 3.69 -7.31 24.14
CA ALA A 348 3.74 -8.73 23.78
C ALA A 348 3.20 -9.58 24.94
N LEU A 349 2.30 -10.51 24.63
CA LEU A 349 1.93 -11.58 25.56
C LEU A 349 3.08 -12.57 25.66
N ALA A 350 3.24 -13.20 26.82
CA ALA A 350 4.11 -14.36 26.93
C ALA A 350 3.63 -15.41 25.91
N GLU A 351 4.57 -15.96 25.13
CA GLU A 351 4.29 -16.91 24.06
C GLU A 351 3.35 -18.03 24.49
N GLN A 352 3.66 -18.62 25.64
CA GLN A 352 2.92 -19.74 26.20
C GLN A 352 1.48 -19.36 26.65
N GLU A 353 1.24 -18.11 27.00
CA GLU A 353 -0.10 -17.64 27.38
C GLU A 353 -0.98 -17.38 26.16
N SER A 354 -0.40 -16.87 25.06
CA SER A 354 -1.15 -16.62 23.83
C SER A 354 -1.54 -17.90 23.11
N GLU A 355 -0.63 -18.87 23.01
CA GLU A 355 -0.95 -20.20 22.48
C GLU A 355 -2.03 -20.92 23.30
N ASN A 356 -1.88 -20.91 24.62
CA ASN A 356 -2.86 -21.50 25.52
C ASN A 356 -4.23 -20.79 25.48
N TRP A 357 -4.24 -19.51 25.23
CA TRP A 357 -5.48 -18.74 25.13
C TRP A 357 -6.21 -19.06 23.83
N LEU A 358 -5.52 -19.14 22.70
CA LEU A 358 -6.07 -19.55 21.41
C LEU A 358 -6.71 -20.94 21.46
N LEU A 359 -5.98 -21.90 22.01
CA LEU A 359 -6.45 -23.29 22.13
C LEU A 359 -7.64 -23.43 23.10
N LYS A 360 -7.69 -22.58 24.15
CA LYS A 360 -8.77 -22.64 25.16
C LYS A 360 -10.00 -21.82 24.80
N SER A 361 -9.83 -20.76 24.01
CA SER A 361 -10.96 -19.86 23.71
C SER A 361 -11.86 -20.39 22.59
N GLY A 362 -11.42 -21.42 21.85
CA GLY A 362 -12.14 -21.86 20.66
C GLY A 362 -12.34 -20.73 19.65
N ALA A 363 -11.55 -19.67 19.76
CA ALA A 363 -11.54 -18.53 18.87
C ALA A 363 -10.75 -18.90 17.61
N VAL A 364 -11.18 -19.99 17.02
CA VAL A 364 -10.77 -20.52 15.73
C VAL A 364 -12.00 -20.58 14.86
#